data_fe38bb0a26509ded834717b7086d3f91
#
_entry.id   fe38bb0a26509ded834717b7086d3f91
#
_cell.length_a   1.000
_cell.length_b   1.000
_cell.length_c   1.000
_cell.angle_alpha   90.00
_cell.angle_beta   90.00
_cell.angle_gamma   90.00
#
_symmetry.space_group_name_H-M   'P 1'
#
loop_
_entity.id
_entity.type
_entity.pdbx_description
1 polymer ?
#
loop_
_entity_poly.entity_id
_entity_poly.type
_entity_poly.pdbx_seq_one_letter_code
_entity_poly.pdbx_strand_id
1 'polypeptide(L)'
;MGALAAVVSKHYGRINAASEAIKMLKALKHRGGETYGISTDRVTVITKDFVDLENLTEVKSNVALGYNFSRILPEDAPQPIEHKGCKLSFEGRIFSPQYLGTKDIAGLLERFGEIEEFARNVIGRMDGSFSFAAIKNDKLIIGRDPMGVKPLYFCENERFFALASERKALWTLGASNNSVKSFPPGRLAEVTKDGIALKAVRIFEKPKTEKIDENRALERLYSLILKSLKEKTSGLGNLSIGFSGGLDSSIIAALAKEIGVNALLISVGLEGSREIEQAEKAANEIGLPLKAEVYTLVDVEAVLPRVLWLIEEPNALKASIFIPIYWTAEISSKLNNRVMLSGQGSDELFAGYYKYLREFEVSVERVKQSLYEDVLRLHESALEPEEKICSFHGIDVRFPYIDYDLASFALSLPITFKIVSQGDPLRKRILRQLAKRIGLSADIYLKPKKAIQYGTGVSRALRKIARKRGLTMQSFINKVFSEIRWAQ
;
A
#
# COMPACT_ATOMS: atom_id res chain seq x y z
N MET A 1 10.77 -7.39 -3.37
CA MET A 1 9.40 -7.51 -2.84
C MET A 1 9.26 -8.83 -2.14
N GLY A 2 8.37 -8.95 -1.18
CA GLY A 2 8.25 -10.21 -0.45
C GLY A 2 7.16 -10.23 0.60
N ALA A 3 7.31 -11.13 1.55
CA ALA A 3 6.42 -11.23 2.70
C ALA A 3 7.19 -11.58 3.96
N LEU A 4 6.89 -10.86 5.00
CA LEU A 4 7.47 -11.01 6.32
C LEU A 4 6.55 -11.85 7.21
N ALA A 5 7.13 -12.74 8.01
CA ALA A 5 6.45 -13.48 9.07
C ALA A 5 7.36 -13.62 10.28
N ALA A 6 6.87 -13.33 11.49
CA ALA A 6 7.65 -13.50 12.70
C ALA A 6 6.80 -14.03 13.86
N VAL A 7 7.41 -14.79 14.75
CA VAL A 7 6.76 -15.36 15.94
C VAL A 7 7.68 -15.22 17.14
N VAL A 8 7.12 -14.84 18.28
CA VAL A 8 7.76 -14.88 19.60
C VAL A 8 6.91 -15.75 20.52
N SER A 9 7.49 -16.82 21.05
CA SER A 9 6.83 -17.69 22.04
C SER A 9 6.84 -17.02 23.41
N LYS A 10 5.71 -16.99 24.09
CA LYS A 10 5.61 -16.48 25.48
C LYS A 10 6.01 -17.51 26.53
N HIS A 11 6.05 -18.78 26.15
CA HIS A 11 6.42 -19.88 27.04
C HIS A 11 7.47 -20.76 26.40
N TYR A 12 8.65 -20.80 26.95
CA TYR A 12 9.76 -21.63 26.47
C TYR A 12 9.32 -23.11 26.29
N GLY A 13 9.53 -23.61 25.05
CA GLY A 13 9.26 -25.03 24.72
C GLY A 13 7.80 -25.41 24.48
N ARG A 14 6.81 -24.53 24.70
CA ARG A 14 5.40 -24.84 24.41
C ARG A 14 5.01 -24.64 22.96
N ILE A 15 5.65 -23.71 22.28
CA ILE A 15 5.46 -23.41 20.86
C ILE A 15 6.83 -23.36 20.20
N ASN A 16 6.94 -23.97 19.05
CA ASN A 16 8.12 -23.82 18.20
C ASN A 16 7.90 -22.64 17.24
N ALA A 17 8.54 -21.50 17.52
CA ALA A 17 8.40 -20.29 16.73
C ALA A 17 8.79 -20.50 15.25
N ALA A 18 9.81 -21.32 14.95
CA ALA A 18 10.20 -21.63 13.58
C ALA A 18 9.09 -22.37 12.83
N SER A 19 8.49 -23.39 13.42
CA SER A 19 7.37 -24.13 12.82
C SER A 19 6.18 -23.23 12.49
N GLU A 20 5.81 -22.32 13.43
CA GLU A 20 4.69 -21.41 13.22
C GLU A 20 5.02 -20.34 12.15
N ALA A 21 6.25 -19.83 12.13
CA ALA A 21 6.69 -18.89 11.10
C ALA A 21 6.68 -19.54 9.69
N ILE A 22 7.13 -20.80 9.57
CA ILE A 22 7.10 -21.55 8.30
C ILE A 22 5.67 -21.76 7.81
N LYS A 23 4.71 -22.08 8.68
CA LYS A 23 3.27 -22.16 8.31
C LYS A 23 2.76 -20.84 7.73
N MET A 24 3.11 -19.72 8.36
CA MET A 24 2.75 -18.39 7.84
C MET A 24 3.41 -18.10 6.50
N LEU A 25 4.70 -18.38 6.33
CA LEU A 25 5.41 -18.18 5.05
C LEU A 25 4.80 -19.03 3.94
N LYS A 26 4.32 -20.25 4.23
CA LYS A 26 3.61 -21.09 3.27
C LYS A 26 2.36 -20.40 2.72
N ALA A 27 1.56 -19.78 3.59
CA ALA A 27 0.37 -19.01 3.18
C ALA A 27 0.70 -17.73 2.42
N LEU A 28 1.95 -17.26 2.48
CA LEU A 28 2.43 -16.03 1.82
C LEU A 28 3.27 -16.27 0.55
N LYS A 29 3.34 -17.51 0.04
CA LYS A 29 4.15 -17.85 -1.15
C LYS A 29 3.83 -17.00 -2.38
N HIS A 30 2.59 -16.54 -2.52
CA HIS A 30 2.14 -15.70 -3.62
C HIS A 30 2.82 -14.31 -3.65
N ARG A 31 3.46 -13.86 -2.57
CA ARG A 31 4.19 -12.59 -2.50
C ARG A 31 5.68 -12.70 -2.85
N GLY A 32 6.23 -13.90 -2.87
CA GLY A 32 7.64 -14.13 -3.20
C GLY A 32 7.93 -15.60 -3.36
N GLY A 33 8.59 -15.97 -4.47
CA GLY A 33 8.84 -17.37 -4.81
C GLY A 33 10.25 -17.67 -5.33
N GLU A 34 11.17 -16.67 -5.34
CA GLU A 34 12.55 -16.91 -5.79
C GLU A 34 13.44 -17.50 -4.70
N THR A 35 13.29 -17.00 -3.47
CA THR A 35 13.96 -17.56 -2.30
C THR A 35 13.09 -17.41 -1.06
N TYR A 36 13.35 -18.27 -0.11
CA TYR A 36 12.70 -18.34 1.18
C TYR A 36 13.77 -18.29 2.26
N GLY A 37 13.59 -17.45 3.25
CA GLY A 37 14.54 -17.32 4.34
C GLY A 37 13.87 -17.42 5.71
N ILE A 38 14.57 -17.99 6.66
CA ILE A 38 14.19 -18.01 8.08
C ILE A 38 15.41 -17.80 8.95
N SER A 39 15.24 -16.99 9.99
CA SER A 39 16.21 -16.83 11.06
C SER A 39 15.55 -17.15 12.40
N THR A 40 16.29 -17.81 13.25
CA THR A 40 15.93 -18.06 14.66
C THR A 40 17.06 -17.52 15.56
N ASP A 41 16.95 -17.68 16.85
CA ASP A 41 18.06 -17.46 17.80
C ASP A 41 19.32 -18.27 17.42
N ARG A 42 19.17 -19.42 16.73
CA ARG A 42 20.24 -20.40 16.49
C ARG A 42 20.78 -20.42 15.07
N VAL A 43 19.89 -20.34 14.08
CA VAL A 43 20.26 -20.53 12.67
C VAL A 43 19.64 -19.48 11.77
N THR A 44 20.31 -19.19 10.65
CA THR A 44 19.77 -18.47 9.51
C THR A 44 19.91 -19.33 8.27
N VAL A 45 18.81 -19.55 7.55
CA VAL A 45 18.78 -20.35 6.32
C VAL A 45 18.09 -19.52 5.24
N ILE A 46 18.68 -19.45 4.06
CA ILE A 46 18.09 -18.90 2.84
C ILE A 46 18.20 -19.97 1.74
N THR A 47 17.07 -20.33 1.15
CA THR A 47 16.99 -21.40 0.16
C THR A 47 16.08 -21.00 -1.01
N LYS A 48 16.20 -21.72 -2.12
CA LYS A 48 15.30 -21.62 -3.28
C LYS A 48 14.13 -22.60 -3.19
N ASP A 49 14.28 -23.67 -2.39
CA ASP A 49 13.23 -24.66 -2.22
C ASP A 49 12.56 -24.50 -0.84
N PHE A 50 11.25 -24.32 -0.85
CA PHE A 50 10.49 -24.19 0.39
C PHE A 50 10.53 -25.47 1.26
N VAL A 51 10.72 -26.63 0.66
CA VAL A 51 10.84 -27.91 1.38
C VAL A 51 12.01 -27.88 2.36
N ASP A 52 13.11 -27.21 2.02
CA ASP A 52 14.24 -27.05 2.92
C ASP A 52 13.84 -26.31 4.22
N LEU A 53 12.93 -25.34 4.14
CA LEU A 53 12.38 -24.68 5.33
C LEU A 53 11.47 -25.63 6.12
N GLU A 54 10.66 -26.44 5.44
CA GLU A 54 9.78 -27.41 6.11
C GLU A 54 10.59 -28.41 6.93
N ASN A 55 11.80 -28.77 6.53
CA ASN A 55 12.72 -29.63 7.30
C ASN A 55 13.23 -28.95 8.59
N LEU A 56 13.15 -27.62 8.69
CA LEU A 56 13.54 -26.88 9.89
C LEU A 56 12.44 -26.77 10.95
N THR A 57 11.27 -27.36 10.73
CA THR A 57 10.16 -27.34 11.71
C THR A 57 10.51 -28.03 13.02
N GLU A 58 11.52 -28.91 13.04
CA GLU A 58 12.03 -29.57 14.24
C GLU A 58 13.03 -28.70 15.03
N VAL A 59 13.57 -27.63 14.44
CA VAL A 59 14.50 -26.73 15.13
C VAL A 59 13.73 -25.94 16.19
N LYS A 60 13.91 -26.34 17.45
CA LYS A 60 13.26 -25.66 18.59
C LYS A 60 13.79 -24.23 18.72
N SER A 61 12.89 -23.25 18.65
CA SER A 61 13.19 -21.84 18.80
C SER A 61 12.07 -21.10 19.51
N ASN A 62 12.43 -20.03 20.24
CA ASN A 62 11.47 -19.18 20.93
C ASN A 62 11.12 -17.93 20.10
N VAL A 63 12.00 -17.57 19.18
CA VAL A 63 11.81 -16.45 18.24
C VAL A 63 12.19 -16.91 16.84
N ALA A 64 11.37 -16.55 15.87
CA ALA A 64 11.64 -16.79 14.45
C ALA A 64 11.20 -15.61 13.61
N LEU A 65 11.98 -15.35 12.56
CA LEU A 65 11.73 -14.31 11.55
C LEU A 65 11.94 -14.91 10.17
N GLY A 66 10.91 -14.91 9.35
CA GLY A 66 10.97 -15.45 8.01
C GLY A 66 10.63 -14.42 6.94
N TYR A 67 11.11 -14.69 5.72
CA TYR A 67 10.88 -13.85 4.57
C TYR A 67 10.76 -14.64 3.27
N ASN A 68 9.66 -14.46 2.55
CA ASN A 68 9.54 -14.89 1.16
C ASN A 68 10.03 -13.77 0.27
N PHE A 69 10.85 -14.07 -0.73
CA PHE A 69 11.51 -13.06 -1.57
C PHE A 69 11.23 -13.28 -3.06
N SER A 70 10.95 -12.19 -3.76
CA SER A 70 11.07 -12.08 -5.21
C SER A 70 11.72 -10.76 -5.59
N ARG A 71 12.66 -10.82 -6.53
CA ARG A 71 13.35 -9.65 -7.05
C ARG A 71 12.43 -8.87 -7.98
N ILE A 72 12.22 -7.59 -7.69
CA ILE A 72 11.52 -6.65 -8.54
C ILE A 72 12.52 -5.76 -9.28
N LEU A 73 13.51 -5.26 -8.53
CA LEU A 73 14.56 -4.39 -9.07
C LEU A 73 15.95 -4.98 -8.77
N PRO A 74 16.99 -4.57 -9.54
CA PRO A 74 18.35 -5.12 -9.39
C PRO A 74 18.96 -4.96 -7.99
N GLU A 75 18.55 -3.93 -7.25
CA GLU A 75 18.96 -3.65 -5.88
C GLU A 75 18.24 -4.46 -4.81
N ASP A 76 17.36 -5.39 -5.18
CA ASP A 76 16.73 -6.30 -4.25
C ASP A 76 17.63 -7.50 -3.91
N ALA A 77 17.66 -7.89 -2.64
CA ALA A 77 18.46 -9.00 -2.13
C ALA A 77 17.63 -9.98 -1.29
N PRO A 78 17.96 -11.28 -1.32
CA PRO A 78 17.39 -12.28 -0.41
C PRO A 78 17.59 -11.90 1.05
N GLN A 79 16.68 -12.36 1.91
CA GLN A 79 16.63 -12.03 3.33
C GLN A 79 16.24 -13.29 4.15
N PRO A 80 16.45 -13.34 5.47
CA PRO A 80 16.93 -12.27 6.36
C PRO A 80 18.40 -11.88 6.18
N ILE A 81 18.73 -10.61 6.46
CA ILE A 81 20.10 -10.07 6.49
C ILE A 81 20.65 -10.30 7.90
N GLU A 82 21.89 -10.77 8.02
CA GLU A 82 22.56 -10.94 9.30
C GLU A 82 23.76 -9.99 9.44
N HIS A 83 23.80 -9.24 10.55
CA HIS A 83 24.91 -8.35 10.90
C HIS A 83 25.11 -8.30 12.42
N LYS A 84 26.30 -8.66 12.91
CA LYS A 84 26.67 -8.63 14.35
C LYS A 84 25.60 -9.23 15.27
N GLY A 85 25.09 -10.41 14.90
CA GLY A 85 24.05 -11.13 15.66
C GLY A 85 22.64 -10.54 15.57
N CYS A 86 22.44 -9.46 14.83
CA CYS A 86 21.13 -8.95 14.47
C CYS A 86 20.69 -9.60 13.16
N LYS A 87 19.46 -10.12 13.11
CA LYS A 87 18.86 -10.76 11.93
C LYS A 87 17.65 -9.96 11.52
N LEU A 88 17.72 -9.31 10.35
CA LEU A 88 16.76 -8.31 9.86
C LEU A 88 16.07 -8.77 8.57
N SER A 89 14.75 -8.66 8.53
CA SER A 89 13.98 -8.66 7.30
C SER A 89 13.32 -7.29 7.08
N PHE A 90 13.55 -6.73 5.89
CA PHE A 90 13.07 -5.41 5.51
C PHE A 90 12.26 -5.51 4.22
N GLU A 91 10.99 -5.16 4.26
CA GLU A 91 10.11 -5.10 3.10
C GLU A 91 9.92 -3.67 2.66
N GLY A 92 10.17 -3.39 1.38
CA GLY A 92 9.94 -2.06 0.82
C GLY A 92 11.21 -1.32 0.42
N ARG A 93 11.13 0.02 0.44
CA ARG A 93 12.19 0.93 -0.03
C ARG A 93 12.23 2.22 0.76
N ILE A 94 13.41 2.80 0.85
CA ILE A 94 13.63 4.17 1.30
C ILE A 94 13.80 5.03 0.05
N PHE A 95 13.10 6.15 -0.04
CA PHE A 95 13.15 7.06 -1.18
C PHE A 95 14.01 8.29 -0.90
N SER A 96 14.02 8.77 0.34
CA SER A 96 14.71 10.00 0.77
C SER A 96 15.37 9.79 2.15
N PRO A 97 16.53 10.39 2.44
CA PRO A 97 17.27 11.37 1.62
C PRO A 97 18.01 10.78 0.41
N GLN A 98 18.13 9.47 0.34
CA GLN A 98 18.74 8.72 -0.75
C GLN A 98 17.87 7.51 -1.07
N TYR A 99 17.71 7.17 -2.37
CA TYR A 99 17.05 5.94 -2.78
C TYR A 99 17.87 4.73 -2.35
N LEU A 100 17.26 3.83 -1.59
CA LEU A 100 17.89 2.61 -1.09
C LEU A 100 16.95 1.40 -1.29
N GLY A 101 17.48 0.38 -1.93
CA GLY A 101 16.87 -0.94 -2.03
C GLY A 101 17.26 -1.86 -0.88
N THR A 102 16.79 -3.10 -0.90
CA THR A 102 17.05 -4.03 0.21
C THR A 102 18.52 -4.47 0.33
N LYS A 103 19.32 -4.35 -0.74
CA LYS A 103 20.78 -4.57 -0.68
C LYS A 103 21.50 -3.55 0.22
N ASP A 104 21.00 -2.31 0.24
CA ASP A 104 21.64 -1.20 0.94
C ASP A 104 21.33 -1.21 2.44
N ILE A 105 20.29 -1.95 2.85
CA ILE A 105 19.83 -2.00 4.24
C ILE A 105 20.89 -2.59 5.18
N ALA A 106 21.70 -3.54 4.70
CA ALA A 106 22.81 -4.08 5.47
C ALA A 106 23.83 -2.98 5.83
N GLY A 107 24.17 -2.12 4.87
CA GLY A 107 25.07 -0.97 5.08
C GLY A 107 24.48 0.07 6.04
N LEU A 108 23.16 0.30 6.00
CA LEU A 108 22.50 1.15 6.99
C LEU A 108 22.56 0.56 8.40
N LEU A 109 22.32 -0.74 8.54
CA LEU A 109 22.41 -1.43 9.82
C LEU A 109 23.85 -1.37 10.37
N GLU A 110 24.86 -1.54 9.51
CA GLU A 110 26.26 -1.37 9.87
C GLU A 110 26.58 0.05 10.35
N ARG A 111 26.08 1.06 9.61
CA ARG A 111 26.30 2.48 9.92
C ARG A 111 25.73 2.89 11.27
N PHE A 112 24.52 2.42 11.61
CA PHE A 112 23.87 2.75 12.88
C PHE A 112 24.30 1.85 14.03
N GLY A 113 24.88 0.68 13.74
CA GLY A 113 25.42 -0.26 14.70
C GLY A 113 24.37 -1.05 15.48
N GLU A 114 23.47 -0.35 16.17
CA GLU A 114 22.41 -0.96 16.98
C GLU A 114 21.06 -0.92 16.27
N ILE A 115 20.28 -2.01 16.37
CA ILE A 115 18.98 -2.12 15.67
C ILE A 115 17.96 -1.07 16.13
N GLU A 116 17.99 -0.69 17.40
CA GLU A 116 17.11 0.35 17.94
C GLU A 116 17.46 1.73 17.39
N GLU A 117 18.73 1.99 17.14
CA GLU A 117 19.18 3.22 16.51
C GLU A 117 18.88 3.23 15.03
N PHE A 118 19.13 2.13 14.33
CA PHE A 118 18.66 1.91 12.96
C PHE A 118 17.17 2.21 12.85
N ALA A 119 16.33 1.57 13.68
CA ALA A 119 14.89 1.72 13.63
C ALA A 119 14.44 3.18 13.87
N ARG A 120 15.00 3.86 14.87
CA ARG A 120 14.69 5.28 15.15
C ARG A 120 15.08 6.20 13.99
N ASN A 121 16.24 5.98 13.36
CA ASN A 121 16.68 6.81 12.24
C ASN A 121 15.87 6.52 10.97
N VAL A 122 15.62 5.24 10.64
CA VAL A 122 14.86 4.87 9.45
C VAL A 122 13.42 5.38 9.55
N ILE A 123 12.71 5.12 10.64
CA ILE A 123 11.32 5.58 10.81
C ILE A 123 11.27 7.11 10.98
N GLY A 124 12.17 7.67 11.78
CA GLY A 124 12.10 9.08 12.19
C GLY A 124 12.59 10.09 11.17
N ARG A 125 13.55 9.72 10.30
CA ARG A 125 14.26 10.66 9.44
C ARG A 125 14.23 10.32 7.95
N MET A 126 13.79 9.12 7.58
CA MET A 126 13.78 8.70 6.18
C MET A 126 12.35 8.60 5.67
N ASP A 127 12.15 9.00 4.41
CA ASP A 127 10.88 8.81 3.72
C ASP A 127 10.96 7.58 2.84
N GLY A 128 9.92 6.76 2.89
CA GLY A 128 9.87 5.49 2.19
C GLY A 128 8.54 4.79 2.33
N SER A 129 8.46 3.64 1.72
CA SER A 129 7.36 2.69 1.88
C SER A 129 7.97 1.40 2.40
N PHE A 130 7.92 1.17 3.71
CA PHE A 130 8.61 0.04 4.31
C PHE A 130 7.95 -0.51 5.58
N SER A 131 8.21 -1.79 5.82
CA SER A 131 8.05 -2.44 7.12
C SER A 131 9.25 -3.35 7.37
N PHE A 132 9.60 -3.57 8.62
CA PHE A 132 10.70 -4.47 8.96
C PHE A 132 10.48 -5.16 10.30
N ALA A 133 11.17 -6.28 10.46
CA ALA A 133 11.33 -6.94 11.73
C ALA A 133 12.77 -7.43 11.87
N ALA A 134 13.28 -7.42 13.10
CA ALA A 134 14.64 -7.89 13.40
C ALA A 134 14.68 -8.68 14.71
N ILE A 135 15.49 -9.74 14.74
CA ILE A 135 15.79 -10.49 15.95
C ILE A 135 17.15 -10.03 16.50
N LYS A 136 17.20 -9.71 17.78
CA LYS A 136 18.42 -9.45 18.54
C LYS A 136 18.22 -9.86 20.00
N ASN A 137 19.09 -10.72 20.55
CA ASN A 137 19.04 -11.16 21.95
C ASN A 137 17.64 -11.65 22.37
N ASP A 138 17.04 -12.57 21.63
CA ASP A 138 15.68 -13.12 21.83
C ASP A 138 14.52 -12.13 21.80
N LYS A 139 14.78 -10.88 21.39
CA LYS A 139 13.77 -9.87 21.20
C LYS A 139 13.44 -9.72 19.72
N LEU A 140 12.20 -9.40 19.42
CA LEU A 140 11.76 -8.99 18.09
C LEU A 140 11.54 -7.47 18.07
N ILE A 141 12.26 -6.78 17.20
CA ILE A 141 12.14 -5.36 16.98
C ILE A 141 11.35 -5.16 15.68
N ILE A 142 10.30 -4.33 15.70
CA ILE A 142 9.39 -4.15 14.57
C ILE A 142 9.27 -2.66 14.27
N GLY A 143 9.31 -2.29 12.99
CA GLY A 143 9.06 -0.92 12.56
C GLY A 143 8.25 -0.84 11.28
N ARG A 144 7.54 0.27 11.12
CA ARG A 144 6.73 0.56 9.93
C ARG A 144 6.84 2.05 9.56
N ASP A 145 6.81 2.34 8.26
CA ASP A 145 6.85 3.71 7.74
C ASP A 145 5.71 4.59 8.30
N PRO A 146 5.90 5.93 8.34
CA PRO A 146 4.93 6.86 8.94
C PRO A 146 3.57 6.91 8.23
N MET A 147 3.48 6.53 6.94
CA MET A 147 2.24 6.51 6.18
C MET A 147 1.59 5.12 6.11
N GLY A 148 2.32 4.07 6.57
CA GLY A 148 1.82 2.70 6.64
C GLY A 148 1.58 2.05 5.29
N VAL A 149 2.42 2.35 4.29
CA VAL A 149 2.21 1.87 2.92
C VAL A 149 2.38 0.36 2.82
N LYS A 150 3.43 -0.21 3.44
CA LYS A 150 3.61 -1.66 3.43
C LYS A 150 2.68 -2.32 4.47
N PRO A 151 1.89 -3.34 4.06
CA PRO A 151 1.00 -4.04 4.98
C PRO A 151 1.78 -4.76 6.07
N LEU A 152 1.30 -4.64 7.31
CA LEU A 152 1.89 -5.34 8.44
C LEU A 152 0.81 -5.56 9.51
N TYR A 153 0.58 -6.80 9.88
CA TYR A 153 -0.44 -7.22 10.84
C TYR A 153 0.15 -8.03 11.96
N PHE A 154 -0.47 -7.98 13.12
CA PHE A 154 -0.06 -8.79 14.27
C PHE A 154 -1.26 -9.35 15.03
N CYS A 155 -1.02 -10.41 15.75
CA CYS A 155 -1.90 -10.91 16.78
C CYS A 155 -1.10 -11.33 18.00
N GLU A 156 -1.74 -11.29 19.14
CA GLU A 156 -1.16 -11.68 20.43
C GLU A 156 -2.18 -12.47 21.24
N ASN A 157 -1.73 -13.55 21.87
CA ASN A 157 -2.51 -14.32 22.81
C ASN A 157 -1.61 -14.80 23.97
N GLU A 158 -2.09 -15.69 24.83
CA GLU A 158 -1.32 -16.22 25.95
C GLU A 158 -0.12 -17.06 25.54
N ARG A 159 -0.12 -17.62 24.32
CA ARG A 159 0.90 -18.55 23.84
C ARG A 159 2.01 -17.87 23.05
N PHE A 160 1.67 -16.88 22.25
CA PHE A 160 2.62 -16.23 21.34
C PHE A 160 2.20 -14.81 20.97
N PHE A 161 3.17 -14.07 20.46
CA PHE A 161 3.00 -12.93 19.58
C PHE A 161 3.36 -13.35 18.15
N ALA A 162 2.56 -12.97 17.15
CA ALA A 162 2.85 -13.25 15.75
C ALA A 162 2.63 -12.00 14.89
N LEU A 163 3.48 -11.84 13.86
CA LEU A 163 3.52 -10.73 12.92
C LEU A 163 3.56 -11.26 11.49
N ALA A 164 2.82 -10.66 10.56
CA ALA A 164 2.87 -11.04 9.15
C ALA A 164 2.46 -9.88 8.21
N SER A 165 2.92 -9.92 6.96
CA SER A 165 2.53 -8.98 5.91
C SER A 165 1.05 -9.07 5.53
N GLU A 166 0.37 -10.20 5.78
CA GLU A 166 -1.05 -10.39 5.48
C GLU A 166 -1.78 -11.13 6.60
N ARG A 167 -3.09 -10.85 6.78
CA ARG A 167 -3.94 -11.42 7.83
C ARG A 167 -4.09 -12.94 7.71
N LYS A 168 -4.22 -13.45 6.47
CA LYS A 168 -4.38 -14.90 6.21
C LYS A 168 -3.25 -15.75 6.75
N ALA A 169 -2.03 -15.21 6.84
CA ALA A 169 -0.92 -15.89 7.46
C ALA A 169 -1.15 -16.08 8.98
N LEU A 170 -1.66 -15.06 9.67
CA LEU A 170 -2.00 -15.15 11.09
C LEU A 170 -3.19 -16.08 11.35
N TRP A 171 -4.12 -16.20 10.40
CA TRP A 171 -5.23 -17.17 10.51
C TRP A 171 -4.76 -18.62 10.48
N THR A 172 -3.62 -18.92 9.85
CA THR A 172 -3.03 -20.29 9.91
C THR A 172 -2.62 -20.72 11.33
N LEU A 173 -2.44 -19.74 12.23
CA LEU A 173 -2.13 -19.97 13.65
C LEU A 173 -3.38 -20.03 14.54
N GLY A 174 -4.60 -20.00 13.94
CA GLY A 174 -5.87 -19.97 14.64
C GLY A 174 -6.30 -18.58 15.14
N ALA A 175 -5.65 -17.51 14.68
CA ALA A 175 -6.09 -16.16 15.00
C ALA A 175 -7.45 -15.86 14.34
N SER A 176 -8.38 -15.24 15.07
CA SER A 176 -9.64 -14.74 14.51
C SER A 176 -9.47 -13.37 13.84
N ASN A 177 -10.39 -13.00 12.96
CA ASN A 177 -10.38 -11.66 12.35
C ASN A 177 -10.34 -10.53 13.40
N ASN A 178 -11.01 -10.69 14.52
CA ASN A 178 -11.08 -9.68 15.58
C ASN A 178 -9.79 -9.58 16.40
N SER A 179 -8.98 -10.64 16.43
CA SER A 179 -7.70 -10.65 17.14
C SER A 179 -6.52 -10.15 16.30
N VAL A 180 -6.68 -10.08 14.97
CA VAL A 180 -5.66 -9.58 14.05
C VAL A 180 -5.80 -8.08 13.87
N LYS A 181 -4.74 -7.33 14.21
CA LYS A 181 -4.68 -5.87 14.12
C LYS A 181 -3.63 -5.44 13.10
N SER A 182 -3.86 -4.31 12.42
CA SER A 182 -2.82 -3.65 11.65
C SER A 182 -1.77 -3.05 12.58
N PHE A 183 -0.49 -3.22 12.26
CA PHE A 183 0.59 -2.60 13.02
C PHE A 183 0.61 -1.10 12.72
N PRO A 184 0.51 -0.25 13.75
CA PRO A 184 0.29 1.18 13.53
C PRO A 184 1.48 1.87 12.86
N PRO A 185 1.25 2.75 11.88
CA PRO A 185 2.29 3.50 11.17
C PRO A 185 3.14 4.37 12.08
N GLY A 186 4.41 4.60 11.69
CA GLY A 186 5.34 5.49 12.36
C GLY A 186 5.78 5.05 13.75
N ARG A 187 5.60 3.77 14.06
CA ARG A 187 5.92 3.22 15.38
C ARG A 187 7.01 2.16 15.30
N LEU A 188 7.70 2.04 16.43
CA LEU A 188 8.65 1.00 16.77
C LEU A 188 8.04 0.14 17.88
N ALA A 189 8.14 -1.18 17.75
CA ALA A 189 7.80 -2.10 18.84
C ALA A 189 8.99 -2.97 19.22
N GLU A 190 9.09 -3.25 20.51
CA GLU A 190 9.93 -4.29 21.08
C GLU A 190 9.02 -5.38 21.65
N VAL A 191 9.21 -6.61 21.20
CA VAL A 191 8.41 -7.76 21.60
C VAL A 191 9.32 -8.77 22.27
N THR A 192 8.93 -9.17 23.47
CA THR A 192 9.57 -10.22 24.26
C THR A 192 8.53 -11.28 24.69
N LYS A 193 8.97 -12.29 25.40
CA LYS A 193 8.04 -13.24 26.03
C LYS A 193 7.03 -12.59 26.99
N ASP A 194 7.36 -11.43 27.56
CA ASP A 194 6.55 -10.71 28.54
C ASP A 194 5.50 -9.79 27.90
N GLY A 195 5.59 -9.57 26.57
CA GLY A 195 4.63 -8.77 25.79
C GLY A 195 5.26 -7.80 24.84
N ILE A 196 4.44 -6.83 24.37
CA ILE A 196 4.80 -5.81 23.40
C ILE A 196 4.94 -4.43 24.06
N ALA A 197 6.08 -3.79 23.85
CA ALA A 197 6.32 -2.36 24.17
C ALA A 197 6.30 -1.53 22.88
N LEU A 198 5.29 -0.67 22.72
CA LEU A 198 5.08 0.14 21.51
C LEU A 198 5.53 1.59 21.76
N LYS A 199 6.39 2.14 20.91
CA LYS A 199 6.90 3.50 20.97
C LYS A 199 6.53 4.28 19.72
N ALA A 200 6.01 5.51 19.86
CA ALA A 200 5.85 6.45 18.76
C ALA A 200 7.23 7.00 18.37
N VAL A 201 7.52 7.03 17.06
CA VAL A 201 8.78 7.57 16.51
C VAL A 201 8.48 8.74 15.58
N ARG A 202 7.66 8.53 14.54
CA ARG A 202 7.22 9.58 13.61
C ARG A 202 5.76 9.32 13.23
N ILE A 203 4.86 9.68 14.13
CA ILE A 203 3.41 9.57 13.89
C ILE A 203 2.94 10.76 13.06
N PHE A 204 1.90 10.54 12.23
CA PHE A 204 1.31 11.62 11.48
C PHE A 204 0.41 12.45 12.39
N GLU A 205 0.81 13.71 12.65
CA GLU A 205 0.10 14.64 13.52
C GLU A 205 -0.81 15.57 12.70
N LYS A 206 -1.91 16.04 13.31
CA LYS A 206 -2.81 17.00 12.67
C LYS A 206 -2.10 18.34 12.52
N PRO A 207 -1.81 18.80 11.28
CA PRO A 207 -1.11 20.06 11.10
C PRO A 207 -2.02 21.26 11.41
N LYS A 208 -1.41 22.35 11.89
CA LYS A 208 -2.10 23.63 12.01
C LYS A 208 -2.34 24.22 10.63
N THR A 209 -3.47 24.95 10.47
CA THR A 209 -3.75 25.66 9.22
C THR A 209 -2.70 26.74 8.96
N GLU A 210 -2.06 26.66 7.83
CA GLU A 210 -1.01 27.61 7.40
C GLU A 210 -1.65 28.89 6.84
N LYS A 211 -1.09 30.05 7.22
CA LYS A 211 -1.45 31.33 6.61
C LYS A 211 -0.59 31.52 5.36
N ILE A 212 -1.08 31.13 4.23
CA ILE A 212 -0.39 31.16 2.94
C ILE A 212 -1.30 31.72 1.86
N ASP A 213 -0.77 32.52 0.94
CA ASP A 213 -1.50 32.91 -0.27
C ASP A 213 -1.58 31.77 -1.28
N GLU A 214 -2.55 31.85 -2.18
CA GLU A 214 -2.87 30.75 -3.10
C GLU A 214 -1.74 30.48 -4.10
N ASN A 215 -1.04 31.50 -4.58
CA ASN A 215 0.06 31.31 -5.53
C ASN A 215 1.25 30.58 -4.89
N ARG A 216 1.64 31.00 -3.68
CA ARG A 216 2.69 30.30 -2.92
C ARG A 216 2.28 28.88 -2.56
N ALA A 217 1.01 28.68 -2.19
CA ALA A 217 0.49 27.34 -1.92
C ALA A 217 0.57 26.46 -3.16
N LEU A 218 0.24 26.98 -4.33
CA LEU A 218 0.30 26.26 -5.61
C LEU A 218 1.74 25.91 -6.00
N GLU A 219 2.67 26.84 -5.82
CA GLU A 219 4.11 26.59 -6.07
C GLU A 219 4.69 25.51 -5.17
N ARG A 220 4.39 25.60 -3.88
CA ARG A 220 4.85 24.60 -2.91
C ARG A 220 4.23 23.24 -3.17
N LEU A 221 2.94 23.19 -3.51
CA LEU A 221 2.26 21.95 -3.87
C LEU A 221 2.89 21.29 -5.10
N TYR A 222 3.13 22.06 -6.15
CA TYR A 222 3.84 21.59 -7.35
C TYR A 222 5.20 21.00 -6.97
N SER A 223 6.01 21.74 -6.21
CA SER A 223 7.35 21.31 -5.81
C SER A 223 7.33 20.01 -4.99
N LEU A 224 6.36 19.85 -4.06
CA LEU A 224 6.23 18.66 -3.23
C LEU A 224 5.78 17.43 -4.05
N ILE A 225 4.82 17.56 -4.96
CA ILE A 225 4.40 16.46 -5.83
C ILE A 225 5.55 16.07 -6.78
N LEU A 226 6.24 17.05 -7.34
CA LEU A 226 7.38 16.81 -8.22
C LEU A 226 8.54 16.13 -7.49
N LYS A 227 8.86 16.56 -6.25
CA LYS A 227 9.85 15.90 -5.37
C LYS A 227 9.46 14.44 -5.14
N SER A 228 8.22 14.20 -4.69
CA SER A 228 7.71 12.85 -4.42
C SER A 228 7.77 11.95 -5.67
N LEU A 229 7.44 12.47 -6.84
CA LEU A 229 7.57 11.73 -8.10
C LEU A 229 9.03 11.39 -8.42
N LYS A 230 9.94 12.37 -8.37
CA LYS A 230 11.37 12.15 -8.63
C LYS A 230 11.95 11.09 -7.72
N GLU A 231 11.67 11.16 -6.42
CA GLU A 231 12.13 10.18 -5.44
C GLU A 231 11.57 8.78 -5.71
N LYS A 232 10.28 8.69 -6.01
CA LYS A 232 9.59 7.41 -6.27
C LYS A 232 9.87 6.81 -7.65
N THR A 233 10.47 7.57 -8.56
CA THR A 233 10.83 7.08 -9.92
C THR A 233 12.33 7.03 -10.16
N SER A 234 13.14 7.39 -9.17
CA SER A 234 14.59 7.38 -9.26
C SER A 234 15.14 6.01 -9.68
N GLY A 235 16.05 6.00 -10.65
CA GLY A 235 16.72 4.79 -11.14
C GLY A 235 15.85 3.85 -11.98
N LEU A 236 14.59 4.23 -12.30
CA LEU A 236 13.70 3.39 -13.10
C LEU A 236 13.84 3.67 -14.58
N GLY A 237 13.94 2.58 -15.39
CA GLY A 237 13.87 2.68 -16.85
C GLY A 237 12.43 2.87 -17.34
N ASN A 238 11.54 1.94 -16.99
CA ASN A 238 10.14 1.93 -17.40
C ASN A 238 9.24 1.73 -16.19
N LEU A 239 8.04 2.31 -16.25
CA LEU A 239 6.99 2.08 -15.27
C LEU A 239 5.60 2.18 -15.89
N SER A 240 4.58 1.75 -15.15
CA SER A 240 3.18 1.97 -15.50
C SER A 240 2.55 3.03 -14.60
N ILE A 241 1.47 3.65 -15.08
CA ILE A 241 0.60 4.52 -14.29
C ILE A 241 -0.82 4.00 -14.40
N GLY A 242 -1.47 3.68 -13.28
CA GLY A 242 -2.91 3.41 -13.23
C GLY A 242 -3.66 4.68 -13.63
N PHE A 243 -4.33 4.67 -14.79
CA PHE A 243 -4.80 5.87 -15.46
C PHE A 243 -6.29 5.84 -15.79
N SER A 244 -7.04 6.79 -15.23
CA SER A 244 -8.48 6.94 -15.48
C SER A 244 -8.82 8.14 -16.39
N GLY A 245 -7.82 8.92 -16.84
CA GLY A 245 -8.05 10.22 -17.48
C GLY A 245 -8.75 11.23 -16.58
N GLY A 246 -8.75 11.00 -15.27
CA GLY A 246 -9.22 11.93 -14.25
C GLY A 246 -8.11 12.85 -13.76
N LEU A 247 -8.48 13.88 -12.97
CA LEU A 247 -7.58 14.93 -12.49
C LEU A 247 -6.29 14.36 -11.86
N ASP A 248 -6.43 13.43 -10.92
CA ASP A 248 -5.34 12.94 -10.09
C ASP A 248 -4.29 12.17 -10.89
N SER A 249 -4.75 11.19 -11.68
CA SER A 249 -3.86 10.38 -12.54
C SER A 249 -3.26 11.21 -13.69
N SER A 250 -3.98 12.22 -14.20
CA SER A 250 -3.46 13.09 -15.26
C SER A 250 -2.38 14.02 -14.75
N ILE A 251 -2.48 14.55 -13.52
CA ILE A 251 -1.39 15.33 -12.90
C ILE A 251 -0.14 14.46 -12.74
N ILE A 252 -0.27 13.22 -12.22
CA ILE A 252 0.86 12.29 -12.09
C ILE A 252 1.48 12.01 -13.46
N ALA A 253 0.67 11.71 -14.47
CA ALA A 253 1.14 11.39 -15.82
C ALA A 253 1.87 12.56 -16.48
N ALA A 254 1.30 13.78 -16.39
CA ALA A 254 1.90 14.99 -16.95
C ALA A 254 3.25 15.33 -16.28
N LEU A 255 3.30 15.27 -14.94
CA LEU A 255 4.53 15.52 -14.19
C LEU A 255 5.57 14.40 -14.38
N ALA A 256 5.16 13.14 -14.51
CA ALA A 256 6.08 12.04 -14.85
C ALA A 256 6.73 12.26 -16.22
N LYS A 257 5.94 12.71 -17.22
CA LYS A 257 6.47 13.12 -18.53
C LYS A 257 7.43 14.29 -18.43
N GLU A 258 7.08 15.31 -17.64
CA GLU A 258 7.92 16.52 -17.44
C GLU A 258 9.32 16.16 -16.90
N ILE A 259 9.41 15.19 -15.99
CA ILE A 259 10.70 14.73 -15.45
C ILE A 259 11.37 13.64 -16.30
N GLY A 260 10.86 13.34 -17.48
CA GLY A 260 11.47 12.41 -18.44
C GLY A 260 11.29 10.93 -18.11
N VAL A 261 10.29 10.57 -17.32
CA VAL A 261 10.00 9.16 -16.99
C VAL A 261 9.32 8.48 -18.18
N ASN A 262 9.84 7.33 -18.60
CA ASN A 262 9.20 6.50 -19.62
C ASN A 262 8.02 5.75 -19.00
N ALA A 263 6.84 6.33 -19.09
CA ALA A 263 5.62 5.83 -18.47
C ALA A 263 4.62 5.29 -19.49
N LEU A 264 4.06 4.10 -19.21
CA LEU A 264 2.92 3.53 -19.92
C LEU A 264 1.67 3.74 -19.07
N LEU A 265 0.68 4.42 -19.63
CA LEU A 265 -0.62 4.56 -19.00
C LEU A 265 -1.42 3.27 -19.16
N ILE A 266 -2.11 2.83 -18.09
CA ILE A 266 -2.97 1.64 -18.14
C ILE A 266 -4.37 2.02 -17.69
N SER A 267 -5.37 1.77 -18.54
CA SER A 267 -6.78 2.01 -18.23
C SER A 267 -7.60 0.73 -18.44
N VAL A 268 -8.57 0.51 -17.58
CA VAL A 268 -9.48 -0.64 -17.65
C VAL A 268 -10.92 -0.18 -17.47
N GLY A 269 -11.85 -0.87 -18.14
CA GLY A 269 -13.26 -0.57 -18.01
C GLY A 269 -14.12 -1.75 -18.48
N LEU A 270 -15.39 -1.75 -18.10
CA LEU A 270 -16.34 -2.72 -18.64
C LEU A 270 -16.92 -2.22 -19.96
N GLU A 271 -17.42 -3.16 -20.77
CA GLU A 271 -18.18 -2.85 -21.99
C GLU A 271 -19.26 -1.79 -21.73
N GLY A 272 -19.31 -0.76 -22.58
CA GLY A 272 -20.22 0.37 -22.46
C GLY A 272 -19.89 1.37 -21.36
N SER A 273 -18.71 1.26 -20.69
CA SER A 273 -18.20 2.32 -19.83
C SER A 273 -17.51 3.40 -20.68
N ARG A 274 -17.62 4.66 -20.24
CA ARG A 274 -16.92 5.79 -20.90
C ARG A 274 -15.51 6.04 -20.36
N GLU A 275 -15.05 5.17 -19.46
CA GLU A 275 -13.75 5.35 -18.78
C GLU A 275 -12.60 5.31 -19.78
N ILE A 276 -12.62 4.34 -20.70
CA ILE A 276 -11.56 4.15 -21.71
C ILE A 276 -11.50 5.32 -22.69
N GLU A 277 -12.64 5.75 -23.26
CA GLU A 277 -12.67 6.91 -24.15
C GLU A 277 -12.09 8.17 -23.49
N GLN A 278 -12.36 8.35 -22.21
CA GLN A 278 -11.86 9.47 -21.43
C GLN A 278 -10.36 9.35 -21.18
N ALA A 279 -9.88 8.13 -20.87
CA ALA A 279 -8.46 7.88 -20.72
C ALA A 279 -7.68 8.08 -22.03
N GLU A 280 -8.24 7.63 -23.17
CA GLU A 280 -7.64 7.83 -24.49
C GLU A 280 -7.48 9.33 -24.84
N LYS A 281 -8.52 10.12 -24.64
CA LYS A 281 -8.46 11.58 -24.88
C LYS A 281 -7.38 12.24 -24.02
N ALA A 282 -7.38 11.93 -22.71
CA ALA A 282 -6.41 12.53 -21.81
C ALA A 282 -4.97 12.02 -22.07
N ALA A 283 -4.78 10.76 -22.43
CA ALA A 283 -3.48 10.20 -22.80
C ALA A 283 -2.90 10.84 -24.05
N ASN A 284 -3.73 11.03 -25.08
CA ASN A 284 -3.35 11.72 -26.34
C ASN A 284 -2.95 13.18 -26.07
N GLU A 285 -3.69 13.88 -25.22
CA GLU A 285 -3.37 15.25 -24.82
C GLU A 285 -2.04 15.34 -24.07
N ILE A 286 -1.83 14.46 -23.09
CA ILE A 286 -0.58 14.39 -22.33
C ILE A 286 0.57 13.93 -23.24
N GLY A 287 0.28 13.13 -24.28
CA GLY A 287 1.29 12.57 -25.20
C GLY A 287 2.10 11.44 -24.56
N LEU A 288 1.44 10.54 -23.83
CA LEU A 288 1.99 9.31 -23.31
C LEU A 288 1.24 8.09 -23.89
N PRO A 289 1.93 6.96 -24.12
CA PRO A 289 1.29 5.75 -24.61
C PRO A 289 0.27 5.21 -23.61
N LEU A 290 -0.87 4.71 -24.12
CA LEU A 290 -1.93 4.11 -23.34
C LEU A 290 -2.16 2.66 -23.76
N LYS A 291 -2.20 1.76 -22.80
CA LYS A 291 -2.78 0.41 -22.92
C LYS A 291 -4.14 0.39 -22.26
N ALA A 292 -5.19 0.18 -23.04
CA ALA A 292 -6.55 0.05 -22.54
C ALA A 292 -7.08 -1.37 -22.75
N GLU A 293 -7.83 -1.89 -21.77
CA GLU A 293 -8.51 -3.19 -21.90
C GLU A 293 -9.96 -3.12 -21.41
N VAL A 294 -10.83 -3.82 -22.16
CA VAL A 294 -12.28 -3.91 -21.89
C VAL A 294 -12.60 -5.28 -21.33
N TYR A 295 -13.36 -5.30 -20.25
CA TYR A 295 -13.78 -6.49 -19.54
C TYR A 295 -15.31 -6.66 -19.56
N THR A 296 -15.77 -7.86 -19.25
CA THR A 296 -17.19 -8.25 -19.27
C THR A 296 -17.71 -8.53 -17.84
N LEU A 297 -19.00 -8.81 -17.73
CA LEU A 297 -19.59 -9.28 -16.47
C LEU A 297 -19.01 -10.64 -16.02
N VAL A 298 -18.64 -11.49 -16.98
CA VAL A 298 -18.05 -12.80 -16.68
C VAL A 298 -16.68 -12.63 -16.04
N ASP A 299 -15.87 -11.68 -16.51
CA ASP A 299 -14.56 -11.38 -15.95
C ASP A 299 -14.66 -10.84 -14.53
N VAL A 300 -15.68 -9.98 -14.25
CA VAL A 300 -15.94 -9.50 -12.88
C VAL A 300 -16.23 -10.66 -11.93
N GLU A 301 -17.07 -11.61 -12.36
CA GLU A 301 -17.44 -12.77 -11.55
C GLU A 301 -16.25 -13.72 -11.34
N ALA A 302 -15.46 -13.96 -12.38
CA ALA A 302 -14.29 -14.83 -12.33
C ALA A 302 -13.19 -14.30 -11.39
N VAL A 303 -12.93 -12.99 -11.41
CA VAL A 303 -11.85 -12.39 -10.60
C VAL A 303 -12.24 -12.13 -9.15
N LEU A 304 -13.54 -12.01 -8.86
CA LEU A 304 -14.05 -11.61 -7.53
C LEU A 304 -13.50 -12.47 -6.36
N PRO A 305 -13.50 -13.81 -6.43
CA PRO A 305 -12.95 -14.62 -5.33
C PRO A 305 -11.47 -14.30 -5.06
N ARG A 306 -10.68 -14.09 -6.11
CA ARG A 306 -9.26 -13.77 -6.00
C ARG A 306 -9.04 -12.39 -5.36
N VAL A 307 -9.81 -11.39 -5.77
CA VAL A 307 -9.73 -10.04 -5.18
C VAL A 307 -10.12 -10.09 -3.71
N LEU A 308 -11.19 -10.79 -3.34
CA LEU A 308 -11.60 -10.95 -1.94
C LEU A 308 -10.54 -11.68 -1.10
N TRP A 309 -9.88 -12.70 -1.68
CA TRP A 309 -8.77 -13.40 -1.04
C TRP A 309 -7.57 -12.48 -0.79
N LEU A 310 -7.29 -11.55 -1.71
CA LEU A 310 -6.19 -10.58 -1.58
C LEU A 310 -6.50 -9.47 -0.58
N ILE A 311 -7.71 -8.89 -0.61
CA ILE A 311 -8.07 -7.81 0.32
C ILE A 311 -8.42 -8.33 1.73
N GLU A 312 -8.70 -9.65 1.87
CA GLU A 312 -8.98 -10.34 3.15
C GLU A 312 -10.18 -9.77 3.91
N GLU A 313 -11.16 -9.25 3.18
CA GLU A 313 -12.33 -8.58 3.76
C GLU A 313 -13.57 -8.74 2.88
N PRO A 314 -14.72 -9.18 3.43
CA PRO A 314 -15.98 -9.29 2.67
C PRO A 314 -16.68 -7.93 2.54
N ASN A 315 -16.05 -6.98 1.87
CA ASN A 315 -16.53 -5.61 1.73
C ASN A 315 -16.89 -5.32 0.26
N ALA A 316 -18.16 -5.08 -0.02
CA ALA A 316 -18.66 -4.87 -1.36
C ALA A 316 -18.13 -3.59 -2.03
N LEU A 317 -17.90 -2.53 -1.25
CA LEU A 317 -17.31 -1.29 -1.75
C LEU A 317 -15.86 -1.53 -2.15
N LYS A 318 -15.05 -2.12 -1.25
CA LYS A 318 -13.65 -2.45 -1.53
C LYS A 318 -13.54 -3.40 -2.72
N ALA A 319 -14.33 -4.48 -2.80
CA ALA A 319 -14.32 -5.38 -3.95
C ALA A 319 -14.53 -4.61 -5.27
N SER A 320 -15.48 -3.67 -5.30
CA SER A 320 -15.77 -2.88 -6.51
C SER A 320 -14.65 -1.90 -6.90
N ILE A 321 -13.85 -1.43 -5.92
CA ILE A 321 -12.70 -0.56 -6.15
C ILE A 321 -11.48 -1.37 -6.61
N PHE A 322 -11.24 -2.52 -5.98
CA PHE A 322 -10.01 -3.27 -6.18
C PHE A 322 -10.04 -4.25 -7.35
N ILE A 323 -11.19 -4.59 -7.91
CA ILE A 323 -11.25 -5.35 -9.18
C ILE A 323 -10.56 -4.61 -10.34
N PRO A 324 -10.85 -3.34 -10.64
CA PRO A 324 -10.12 -2.60 -11.67
C PRO A 324 -8.62 -2.50 -11.39
N ILE A 325 -8.22 -2.32 -10.14
CA ILE A 325 -6.81 -2.25 -9.75
C ILE A 325 -6.11 -3.60 -9.99
N TYR A 326 -6.78 -4.72 -9.71
CA TYR A 326 -6.28 -6.05 -10.02
C TYR A 326 -5.95 -6.20 -11.51
N TRP A 327 -6.87 -5.83 -12.40
CA TRP A 327 -6.63 -5.89 -13.84
C TRP A 327 -5.52 -4.95 -14.30
N THR A 328 -5.46 -3.74 -13.74
CA THR A 328 -4.39 -2.77 -14.05
C THR A 328 -3.02 -3.34 -13.68
N ALA A 329 -2.88 -3.93 -12.49
CA ALA A 329 -1.65 -4.57 -12.03
C ALA A 329 -1.30 -5.81 -12.87
N GLU A 330 -2.29 -6.62 -13.24
CA GLU A 330 -2.10 -7.77 -14.12
C GLU A 330 -1.55 -7.37 -15.50
N ILE A 331 -2.12 -6.33 -16.12
CA ILE A 331 -1.64 -5.79 -17.41
C ILE A 331 -0.21 -5.26 -17.26
N SER A 332 0.08 -4.49 -16.20
CA SER A 332 1.43 -4.00 -15.93
C SER A 332 2.44 -5.13 -15.86
N SER A 333 2.11 -6.21 -15.15
CA SER A 333 2.93 -7.40 -15.02
C SER A 333 3.16 -8.12 -16.36
N LYS A 334 2.09 -8.33 -17.14
CA LYS A 334 2.17 -8.94 -18.47
C LYS A 334 3.05 -8.16 -19.46
N LEU A 335 3.16 -6.84 -19.26
CA LEU A 335 3.99 -5.95 -20.05
C LEU A 335 5.41 -5.75 -19.47
N ASN A 336 5.80 -6.57 -18.48
CA ASN A 336 7.08 -6.51 -17.78
C ASN A 336 7.42 -5.17 -17.11
N ASN A 337 6.43 -4.30 -16.86
CA ASN A 337 6.60 -3.14 -16.00
C ASN A 337 6.47 -3.58 -14.55
N ARG A 338 7.55 -3.49 -13.80
CA ARG A 338 7.62 -3.97 -12.41
C ARG A 338 7.24 -2.92 -11.37
N VAL A 339 7.13 -1.66 -11.78
CA VAL A 339 6.72 -0.55 -10.93
C VAL A 339 5.47 0.11 -11.51
N MET A 340 4.50 0.42 -10.66
CA MET A 340 3.28 1.13 -11.04
C MET A 340 3.05 2.32 -10.10
N LEU A 341 2.73 3.49 -10.68
CA LEU A 341 2.27 4.66 -9.93
C LEU A 341 0.75 4.63 -9.81
N SER A 342 0.24 5.02 -8.65
CA SER A 342 -1.19 5.12 -8.36
C SER A 342 -1.55 6.48 -7.80
N GLY A 343 -2.73 6.99 -8.17
CA GLY A 343 -3.28 8.27 -7.72
C GLY A 343 -3.96 8.24 -6.34
N GLN A 344 -3.82 7.17 -5.58
CA GLN A 344 -4.41 7.05 -4.25
C GLN A 344 -3.92 8.14 -3.28
N GLY A 345 -4.79 8.51 -2.33
CA GLY A 345 -4.54 9.52 -1.31
C GLY A 345 -4.95 10.93 -1.71
N SER A 346 -5.07 11.22 -3.01
CA SER A 346 -5.47 12.54 -3.48
C SER A 346 -6.85 12.97 -2.99
N ASP A 347 -7.81 12.06 -2.90
CA ASP A 347 -9.17 12.37 -2.43
C ASP A 347 -9.19 12.76 -0.95
N GLU A 348 -8.44 12.08 -0.12
CA GLU A 348 -8.31 12.31 1.31
C GLU A 348 -7.55 13.61 1.61
N LEU A 349 -6.50 13.89 0.84
CA LEU A 349 -5.69 15.09 1.03
C LEU A 349 -6.39 16.38 0.55
N PHE A 350 -7.15 16.31 -0.53
CA PHE A 350 -7.69 17.48 -1.23
C PHE A 350 -9.23 17.52 -1.28
N ALA A 351 -9.89 16.82 -0.36
CA ALA A 351 -11.35 16.81 -0.22
C ALA A 351 -12.10 16.34 -1.48
N GLY A 352 -11.67 15.22 -2.09
CA GLY A 352 -12.26 14.70 -3.32
C GLY A 352 -13.61 13.99 -3.15
N TYR A 353 -13.96 13.50 -1.97
CA TYR A 353 -15.21 12.79 -1.72
C TYR A 353 -16.40 13.72 -1.48
N TYR A 354 -17.59 13.28 -1.90
CA TYR A 354 -18.81 14.04 -1.71
C TYR A 354 -19.18 14.25 -0.23
N LYS A 355 -18.75 13.36 0.66
CA LYS A 355 -18.99 13.50 2.11
C LYS A 355 -18.43 14.82 2.67
N TYR A 356 -17.30 15.29 2.16
CA TYR A 356 -16.68 16.54 2.63
C TYR A 356 -17.51 17.78 2.31
N LEU A 357 -18.36 17.76 1.25
CA LEU A 357 -19.32 18.84 0.99
C LEU A 357 -20.39 18.88 2.07
N ARG A 358 -20.95 17.71 2.46
CA ARG A 358 -21.92 17.63 3.54
C ARG A 358 -21.34 18.08 4.88
N GLU A 359 -20.11 17.73 5.15
CA GLU A 359 -19.41 18.15 6.37
C GLU A 359 -19.07 19.66 6.34
N PHE A 360 -18.81 20.22 5.16
CA PHE A 360 -18.60 21.65 4.96
C PHE A 360 -19.86 22.48 5.27
N GLU A 361 -21.06 21.90 5.07
CA GLU A 361 -22.32 22.48 5.50
C GLU A 361 -22.41 22.63 7.03
N VAL A 362 -21.78 21.73 7.77
CA VAL A 362 -21.75 21.76 9.23
C VAL A 362 -20.73 22.75 9.75
N SER A 363 -19.47 22.61 9.34
CA SER A 363 -18.38 23.54 9.64
C SER A 363 -17.09 23.20 8.91
N VAL A 364 -16.23 24.21 8.75
CA VAL A 364 -14.86 24.05 8.24
C VAL A 364 -14.03 23.10 9.11
N GLU A 365 -14.18 23.20 10.45
CA GLU A 365 -13.44 22.35 11.38
C GLU A 365 -13.85 20.88 11.27
N ARG A 366 -15.12 20.60 10.97
CA ARG A 366 -15.60 19.22 10.73
C ARG A 366 -14.92 18.60 9.52
N VAL A 367 -14.80 19.36 8.42
CA VAL A 367 -14.06 18.89 7.21
C VAL A 367 -12.60 18.63 7.53
N LYS A 368 -11.91 19.55 8.23
CA LYS A 368 -10.51 19.36 8.62
C LYS A 368 -10.30 18.12 9.45
N GLN A 369 -11.22 17.87 10.41
CA GLN A 369 -11.15 16.69 11.26
C GLN A 369 -11.35 15.41 10.43
N SER A 370 -12.34 15.39 9.54
CA SER A 370 -12.62 14.24 8.69
C SER A 370 -11.48 13.92 7.72
N LEU A 371 -10.89 14.95 7.09
CA LEU A 371 -9.70 14.77 6.22
C LEU A 371 -8.53 14.15 7.00
N TYR A 372 -8.27 14.65 8.20
CA TYR A 372 -7.20 14.11 9.05
C TYR A 372 -7.47 12.65 9.45
N GLU A 373 -8.69 12.33 9.88
CA GLU A 373 -9.09 10.96 10.24
C GLU A 373 -9.00 10.00 9.05
N ASP A 374 -9.39 10.45 7.85
CA ASP A 374 -9.29 9.65 6.64
C ASP A 374 -7.83 9.38 6.26
N VAL A 375 -6.94 10.36 6.38
CA VAL A 375 -5.50 10.16 6.14
C VAL A 375 -4.90 9.18 7.15
N LEU A 376 -5.28 9.25 8.43
CA LEU A 376 -4.83 8.28 9.44
C LEU A 376 -5.26 6.84 9.12
N ARG A 377 -6.43 6.65 8.50
CA ARG A 377 -6.98 5.33 8.14
C ARG A 377 -6.64 4.89 6.72
N LEU A 378 -5.98 5.74 5.95
CA LEU A 378 -5.74 5.50 4.53
C LEU A 378 -4.96 4.21 4.28
N HIS A 379 -4.03 3.86 5.17
CA HIS A 379 -3.27 2.62 5.08
C HIS A 379 -4.20 1.39 5.08
N GLU A 380 -5.19 1.29 5.97
CA GLU A 380 -6.13 0.17 6.02
C GLU A 380 -7.23 0.23 4.94
N SER A 381 -7.65 1.44 4.59
CA SER A 381 -8.78 1.61 3.68
C SER A 381 -8.42 1.43 2.21
N ALA A 382 -7.20 1.83 1.81
CA ALA A 382 -6.79 1.87 0.42
C ALA A 382 -5.38 1.32 0.15
N LEU A 383 -4.35 1.74 0.90
CA LEU A 383 -2.95 1.44 0.55
C LEU A 383 -2.61 -0.03 0.70
N GLU A 384 -2.93 -0.65 1.85
CA GLU A 384 -2.68 -2.08 2.09
C GLU A 384 -3.41 -2.99 1.09
N PRO A 385 -4.71 -2.81 0.79
CA PRO A 385 -5.38 -3.62 -0.21
C PRO A 385 -4.79 -3.49 -1.61
N GLU A 386 -4.43 -2.27 -2.05
CA GLU A 386 -3.82 -2.05 -3.36
C GLU A 386 -2.42 -2.65 -3.41
N GLU A 387 -1.63 -2.49 -2.36
CA GLU A 387 -0.29 -3.07 -2.27
C GLU A 387 -0.33 -4.61 -2.36
N LYS A 388 -1.25 -5.28 -1.64
CA LYS A 388 -1.42 -6.74 -1.70
C LYS A 388 -1.77 -7.23 -3.11
N ILE A 389 -2.65 -6.52 -3.79
CA ILE A 389 -3.06 -6.84 -5.17
C ILE A 389 -1.88 -6.66 -6.12
N CYS A 390 -1.20 -5.53 -6.06
CA CYS A 390 -0.05 -5.26 -6.92
C CYS A 390 1.09 -6.26 -6.66
N SER A 391 1.36 -6.53 -5.39
CA SER A 391 2.35 -7.50 -4.95
C SER A 391 2.06 -8.92 -5.47
N PHE A 392 0.80 -9.35 -5.50
CA PHE A 392 0.39 -10.63 -6.09
C PHE A 392 0.81 -10.75 -7.57
N HIS A 393 0.78 -9.66 -8.31
CA HIS A 393 1.21 -9.59 -9.71
C HIS A 393 2.70 -9.31 -9.90
N GLY A 394 3.49 -9.23 -8.83
CA GLY A 394 4.90 -8.88 -8.91
C GLY A 394 5.16 -7.41 -9.22
N ILE A 395 4.27 -6.52 -8.81
CA ILE A 395 4.32 -5.07 -9.05
C ILE A 395 4.60 -4.32 -7.74
N ASP A 396 5.64 -3.49 -7.73
CA ASP A 396 5.91 -2.51 -6.67
C ASP A 396 5.07 -1.25 -6.93
N VAL A 397 3.94 -1.13 -6.23
CA VAL A 397 3.09 0.06 -6.36
C VAL A 397 3.63 1.19 -5.52
N ARG A 398 3.66 2.39 -6.11
CA ARG A 398 4.12 3.63 -5.46
C ARG A 398 3.05 4.71 -5.57
N PHE A 399 2.92 5.47 -4.49
CA PHE A 399 1.84 6.45 -4.32
C PHE A 399 2.42 7.86 -4.24
N PRO A 400 2.49 8.63 -5.34
CA PRO A 400 3.08 9.98 -5.35
C PRO A 400 2.41 10.98 -4.40
N TYR A 401 1.10 10.83 -4.14
CA TYR A 401 0.40 11.66 -3.16
C TYR A 401 0.68 11.24 -1.71
N ILE A 402 1.19 10.02 -1.49
CA ILE A 402 1.49 9.51 -0.15
C ILE A 402 2.97 9.76 0.15
N ASP A 403 3.21 10.95 0.65
CA ASP A 403 4.48 11.44 1.13
C ASP A 403 4.19 12.24 2.41
N TYR A 404 5.02 12.11 3.44
CA TYR A 404 4.75 12.72 4.74
C TYR A 404 4.66 14.25 4.67
N ASP A 405 5.61 14.87 3.97
CA ASP A 405 5.68 16.33 3.85
C ASP A 405 4.53 16.87 2.99
N LEU A 406 4.22 16.17 1.88
CA LEU A 406 3.09 16.50 1.02
C LEU A 406 1.76 16.38 1.76
N ALA A 407 1.55 15.28 2.48
CA ALA A 407 0.32 15.06 3.25
C ALA A 407 0.15 16.11 4.36
N SER A 408 1.24 16.41 5.10
CA SER A 408 1.25 17.45 6.12
C SER A 408 0.93 18.82 5.53
N PHE A 409 1.57 19.18 4.42
CA PHE A 409 1.28 20.43 3.72
C PHE A 409 -0.15 20.48 3.19
N ALA A 410 -0.60 19.42 2.51
CA ALA A 410 -1.95 19.38 1.99
C ALA A 410 -3.02 19.58 3.08
N LEU A 411 -2.85 18.95 4.26
CA LEU A 411 -3.78 19.11 5.38
C LEU A 411 -3.65 20.46 6.08
N SER A 412 -2.50 21.14 6.00
CA SER A 412 -2.32 22.49 6.54
C SER A 412 -2.99 23.59 5.71
N LEU A 413 -3.34 23.31 4.46
CA LEU A 413 -3.99 24.28 3.57
C LEU A 413 -5.37 24.72 4.06
N PRO A 414 -5.75 26.00 3.89
CA PRO A 414 -7.12 26.47 4.10
C PRO A 414 -8.13 25.62 3.31
N ILE A 415 -9.25 25.29 3.93
CA ILE A 415 -10.30 24.48 3.27
C ILE A 415 -10.82 25.14 2.00
N THR A 416 -10.84 26.47 1.93
CA THR A 416 -11.23 27.24 0.74
C THR A 416 -10.35 26.94 -0.49
N PHE A 417 -9.13 26.40 -0.31
CA PHE A 417 -8.28 25.93 -1.41
C PHE A 417 -8.67 24.52 -1.91
N LYS A 418 -9.55 23.84 -1.21
CA LYS A 418 -10.05 22.50 -1.56
C LYS A 418 -11.50 22.51 -2.00
N ILE A 419 -12.36 23.23 -1.27
CA ILE A 419 -13.81 23.37 -1.50
C ILE A 419 -14.16 24.84 -1.54
N VAL A 420 -14.86 25.29 -2.61
CA VAL A 420 -15.25 26.68 -2.77
C VAL A 420 -16.56 26.99 -2.06
N SER A 421 -17.54 26.09 -2.18
CA SER A 421 -18.89 26.28 -1.65
C SER A 421 -19.56 24.91 -1.37
N GLN A 422 -20.68 24.93 -0.70
CA GLN A 422 -21.50 23.74 -0.41
C GLN A 422 -21.93 22.98 -1.69
N GLY A 423 -22.27 23.72 -2.74
CA GLY A 423 -22.68 23.16 -4.03
C GLY A 423 -21.53 22.87 -4.99
N ASP A 424 -20.26 22.94 -4.56
CA ASP A 424 -19.11 22.75 -5.43
C ASP A 424 -19.05 21.34 -6.06
N PRO A 425 -19.41 21.19 -7.36
CA PRO A 425 -19.40 19.87 -8.00
C PRO A 425 -17.98 19.40 -8.30
N LEU A 426 -17.01 20.31 -8.30
CA LEU A 426 -15.66 20.04 -8.76
C LEU A 426 -14.72 19.59 -7.64
N ARG A 427 -14.78 20.20 -6.47
CA ARG A 427 -13.85 19.93 -5.35
C ARG A 427 -12.37 19.98 -5.76
N LYS A 428 -11.43 19.72 -4.86
CA LYS A 428 -9.97 19.71 -5.16
C LYS A 428 -9.48 20.97 -5.86
N ARG A 429 -10.01 22.15 -5.50
CA ARG A 429 -9.76 23.40 -6.22
C ARG A 429 -8.28 23.64 -6.53
N ILE A 430 -7.40 23.52 -5.54
CA ILE A 430 -5.95 23.75 -5.72
C ILE A 430 -5.29 22.76 -6.69
N LEU A 431 -5.73 21.48 -6.70
CA LEU A 431 -5.23 20.51 -7.70
C LEU A 431 -5.69 20.86 -9.11
N ARG A 432 -6.90 21.41 -9.26
CA ARG A 432 -7.38 21.89 -10.57
C ARG A 432 -6.60 23.09 -11.08
N GLN A 433 -6.22 23.98 -10.17
CA GLN A 433 -5.32 25.10 -10.51
C GLN A 433 -3.92 24.60 -10.88
N LEU A 434 -3.41 23.60 -10.15
CA LEU A 434 -2.16 22.94 -10.51
C LEU A 434 -2.25 22.31 -11.91
N ALA A 435 -3.32 21.55 -12.18
CA ALA A 435 -3.53 20.93 -13.49
C ALA A 435 -3.55 21.97 -14.64
N LYS A 436 -4.25 23.10 -14.45
CA LYS A 436 -4.24 24.22 -15.39
C LYS A 436 -2.83 24.79 -15.56
N ARG A 437 -2.08 24.99 -14.47
CA ARG A 437 -0.71 25.55 -14.49
C ARG A 437 0.29 24.68 -15.24
N ILE A 438 0.18 23.34 -15.13
CA ILE A 438 1.03 22.38 -15.86
C ILE A 438 0.53 22.09 -17.28
N GLY A 439 -0.43 22.85 -17.80
CA GLY A 439 -0.89 22.81 -19.18
C GLY A 439 -1.93 21.75 -19.51
N LEU A 440 -2.58 21.11 -18.52
CA LEU A 440 -3.69 20.21 -18.79
C LEU A 440 -4.94 21.00 -19.23
N SER A 441 -5.74 20.43 -20.13
CA SER A 441 -6.92 21.09 -20.70
C SER A 441 -8.08 21.19 -19.71
N ALA A 442 -9.05 22.05 -20.07
CA ALA A 442 -10.29 22.19 -19.34
C ALA A 442 -11.09 20.89 -19.25
N ASP A 443 -11.01 20.02 -20.26
CA ASP A 443 -11.65 18.70 -20.27
C ASP A 443 -11.15 17.79 -19.14
N ILE A 444 -9.93 18.00 -18.64
CA ILE A 444 -9.36 17.28 -17.50
C ILE A 444 -9.65 18.04 -16.20
N TYR A 445 -9.25 19.34 -16.10
CA TYR A 445 -9.31 20.01 -14.81
C TYR A 445 -10.71 20.54 -14.42
N LEU A 446 -11.67 20.65 -15.33
CA LEU A 446 -13.07 20.98 -15.01
C LEU A 446 -13.98 19.74 -14.91
N LYS A 447 -13.44 18.55 -15.15
CA LYS A 447 -14.20 17.32 -15.06
C LYS A 447 -14.62 17.01 -13.62
N PRO A 448 -15.91 16.73 -13.35
CA PRO A 448 -16.36 16.30 -12.04
C PRO A 448 -15.70 14.97 -11.60
N LYS A 449 -15.39 14.87 -10.30
CA LYS A 449 -14.84 13.64 -9.75
C LYS A 449 -15.80 12.46 -9.88
N LYS A 450 -15.32 11.37 -10.45
CA LYS A 450 -15.99 10.08 -10.49
C LYS A 450 -15.07 9.01 -9.90
N ALA A 451 -15.57 8.23 -8.96
CA ALA A 451 -14.78 7.17 -8.35
C ALA A 451 -14.63 5.97 -9.28
N ILE A 452 -13.50 5.28 -9.22
CA ILE A 452 -13.08 4.19 -10.11
C ILE A 452 -14.16 3.12 -10.29
N GLN A 453 -14.83 2.69 -9.22
CA GLN A 453 -15.86 1.66 -9.25
C GLN A 453 -17.12 2.06 -10.04
N TYR A 454 -17.38 3.36 -10.18
CA TYR A 454 -18.48 3.88 -10.99
C TYR A 454 -18.03 4.20 -12.42
N GLY A 455 -16.80 4.69 -12.59
CA GLY A 455 -16.20 4.99 -13.88
C GLY A 455 -16.07 3.73 -14.72
N THR A 456 -15.43 2.72 -14.20
CA THR A 456 -15.23 1.42 -14.86
C THR A 456 -16.49 0.58 -15.01
N GLY A 457 -17.57 0.90 -14.29
CA GLY A 457 -18.82 0.13 -14.32
C GLY A 457 -18.88 -1.08 -13.39
N VAL A 458 -17.79 -1.44 -12.69
CA VAL A 458 -17.69 -2.64 -11.84
C VAL A 458 -18.73 -2.68 -10.72
N SER A 459 -19.02 -1.54 -10.07
CA SER A 459 -20.07 -1.49 -9.05
C SER A 459 -21.46 -1.84 -9.61
N ARG A 460 -21.77 -1.42 -10.85
CA ARG A 460 -23.03 -1.77 -11.53
C ARG A 460 -23.06 -3.27 -11.89
N ALA A 461 -21.93 -3.80 -12.35
CA ALA A 461 -21.78 -5.21 -12.70
C ALA A 461 -22.02 -6.11 -11.47
N LEU A 462 -21.36 -5.85 -10.36
CA LEU A 462 -21.55 -6.62 -9.12
C LEU A 462 -22.99 -6.59 -8.62
N ARG A 463 -23.67 -5.44 -8.68
CA ARG A 463 -25.11 -5.35 -8.35
C ARG A 463 -25.97 -6.19 -9.30
N LYS A 464 -25.66 -6.18 -10.61
CA LYS A 464 -26.40 -6.97 -11.61
C LYS A 464 -26.21 -8.46 -11.37
N ILE A 465 -24.98 -8.92 -11.09
CA ILE A 465 -24.66 -10.32 -10.78
C ILE A 465 -25.39 -10.76 -9.50
N ALA A 466 -25.33 -9.96 -8.44
CA ALA A 466 -26.00 -10.25 -7.17
C ALA A 466 -27.54 -10.37 -7.35
N ARG A 467 -28.15 -9.42 -8.07
CA ARG A 467 -29.61 -9.43 -8.34
C ARG A 467 -30.06 -10.67 -9.13
N LYS A 468 -29.28 -11.13 -10.11
CA LYS A 468 -29.57 -12.37 -10.85
C LYS A 468 -29.62 -13.60 -9.93
N ARG A 469 -29.00 -13.53 -8.75
CA ARG A 469 -28.96 -14.58 -7.71
C ARG A 469 -29.94 -14.33 -6.55
N GLY A 470 -30.79 -13.31 -6.66
CA GLY A 470 -31.74 -12.94 -5.60
C GLY A 470 -31.08 -12.33 -4.35
N LEU A 471 -29.86 -11.79 -4.47
CA LEU A 471 -29.08 -11.29 -3.34
C LEU A 471 -28.85 -9.77 -3.42
N THR A 472 -28.61 -9.15 -2.28
CA THR A 472 -27.97 -7.82 -2.23
C THR A 472 -26.49 -7.96 -2.62
N MET A 473 -25.86 -6.86 -3.04
CA MET A 473 -24.43 -6.90 -3.37
C MET A 473 -23.57 -7.36 -2.18
N GLN A 474 -23.85 -6.86 -0.97
CA GLN A 474 -23.10 -7.26 0.23
C GLN A 474 -23.33 -8.73 0.60
N SER A 475 -24.57 -9.23 0.51
CA SER A 475 -24.88 -10.66 0.77
C SER A 475 -24.19 -11.59 -0.23
N PHE A 476 -24.10 -11.17 -1.50
CA PHE A 476 -23.37 -11.92 -2.53
C PHE A 476 -21.86 -11.95 -2.21
N ILE A 477 -21.26 -10.82 -1.86
CA ILE A 477 -19.85 -10.75 -1.47
C ILE A 477 -19.56 -11.61 -0.24
N ASN A 478 -20.42 -11.56 0.79
CA ASN A 478 -20.28 -12.40 1.99
C ASN A 478 -20.31 -13.89 1.63
N LYS A 479 -21.23 -14.31 0.75
CA LYS A 479 -21.32 -15.69 0.28
C LYS A 479 -20.05 -16.12 -0.42
N VAL A 480 -19.57 -15.34 -1.41
CA VAL A 480 -18.31 -15.66 -2.14
C VAL A 480 -17.14 -15.73 -1.17
N PHE A 481 -17.04 -14.80 -0.21
CA PHE A 481 -15.98 -14.78 0.78
C PHE A 481 -15.98 -16.02 1.68
N SER A 482 -17.14 -16.50 2.10
CA SER A 482 -17.26 -17.70 2.94
C SER A 482 -16.86 -19.01 2.21
N GLU A 483 -16.88 -19.00 0.88
CA GLU A 483 -16.49 -20.13 0.05
C GLU A 483 -14.97 -20.15 -0.26
N ILE A 484 -14.22 -19.11 0.10
CA ILE A 484 -12.76 -19.00 -0.13
C ILE A 484 -12.01 -20.00 0.74
N ARG A 485 -11.14 -20.81 0.11
CA ARG A 485 -10.17 -21.65 0.80
C ARG A 485 -8.93 -20.82 1.14
N TRP A 486 -8.70 -20.60 2.41
CA TRP A 486 -7.60 -19.75 2.90
C TRP A 486 -6.25 -20.48 2.97
N ALA A 487 -6.27 -21.79 3.15
CA ALA A 487 -5.09 -22.65 3.13
C ALA A 487 -4.94 -23.26 1.72
N GLN A 488 -4.23 -22.58 0.83
CA GLN A 488 -3.77 -23.17 -0.44
C GLN A 488 -2.25 -23.21 -0.47
#